data_dce7806abf82000b3b754b55b277f71e
#
_entry.id   dce7806abf82000b3b754b55b277f71e
#
_cell.length_a   1.000
_cell.length_b   1.000
_cell.length_c   1.000
_cell.angle_alpha   90.00
_cell.angle_beta   90.00
_cell.angle_gamma   90.00
#
_symmetry.space_group_name_H-M   'P 1'
#
loop_
_entity.id
_entity.type
_entity.pdbx_description
1 polymer ?
#
loop_
_entity_poly.entity_id
_entity_poly.type
_entity_poly.pdbx_seq_one_letter_code
_entity_poly.pdbx_strand_id
1 'polypeptide(L)'
;MDALLQELPVHQSLARVFSHLGQDGFWRALVDTLRLLVPLDNALVALMQPGQPPRLLIDFDSKGGVDDQQELAGYTAGMYLLDPFYQAAVSGISDGLHSLASVAPDQFLHSEYYQSYFRAVVGEDELQFLINVEGAVLGLSLGRSTAFGMAEQGRLLCIRDWVLAAMHRHMQLLPPQGPVADAVVGDLATLLDRFDARLTAREIDTARLILQGFSSKAMAQQMGISPETVKVHRRNLY
;
A
#
# COMPACT_ATOMS: atom_id res chain seq x y z
N MET A 1 11.50 11.45 25.59
CA MET A 1 10.32 10.58 25.37
C MET A 1 9.17 11.49 25.00
N ASP A 2 8.43 11.22 23.92
CA ASP A 2 7.35 12.10 23.46
C ASP A 2 6.22 12.13 24.51
N ALA A 3 5.78 13.33 24.90
CA ALA A 3 4.75 13.50 25.94
C ALA A 3 3.43 12.82 25.58
N LEU A 4 3.06 12.78 24.29
CA LEU A 4 1.84 12.12 23.81
C LEU A 4 1.78 10.64 24.16
N LEU A 5 2.92 9.93 24.15
CA LEU A 5 2.96 8.51 24.51
C LEU A 5 2.74 8.24 25.99
N GLN A 6 2.72 9.28 26.82
CA GLN A 6 2.48 9.19 28.27
C GLN A 6 1.05 9.60 28.66
N GLU A 7 0.24 10.01 27.70
CA GLU A 7 -1.11 10.50 27.97
C GLU A 7 -2.08 9.35 28.26
N LEU A 8 -2.93 9.54 29.27
CA LEU A 8 -3.95 8.56 29.67
C LEU A 8 -4.87 8.11 28.51
N PRO A 9 -5.36 8.99 27.61
CA PRO A 9 -6.19 8.58 26.47
C PRO A 9 -5.50 7.55 25.57
N VAL A 10 -4.19 7.67 25.34
CA VAL A 10 -3.43 6.71 24.53
C VAL A 10 -3.42 5.33 25.20
N HIS A 11 -3.16 5.26 26.51
CA HIS A 11 -3.16 3.99 27.24
C HIS A 11 -4.55 3.35 27.32
N GLN A 12 -5.60 4.16 27.48
CA GLN A 12 -6.98 3.67 27.45
C GLN A 12 -7.37 3.15 26.05
N SER A 13 -6.92 3.82 24.99
CA SER A 13 -7.17 3.38 23.64
C SER A 13 -6.40 2.10 23.32
N LEU A 14 -5.15 1.99 23.77
CA LEU A 14 -4.35 0.76 23.65
C LEU A 14 -5.02 -0.43 24.34
N ALA A 15 -5.58 -0.24 25.53
CA ALA A 15 -6.34 -1.28 26.22
C ALA A 15 -7.54 -1.78 25.39
N ARG A 16 -8.21 -0.87 24.64
CA ARG A 16 -9.28 -1.26 23.70
C ARG A 16 -8.75 -2.07 22.53
N VAL A 17 -7.58 -1.76 21.98
CA VAL A 17 -6.96 -2.57 20.92
C VAL A 17 -6.80 -4.02 21.40
N PHE A 18 -6.22 -4.23 22.60
CA PHE A 18 -6.03 -5.57 23.15
C PHE A 18 -7.34 -6.29 23.45
N SER A 19 -8.38 -5.59 23.92
CA SER A 19 -9.69 -6.19 24.19
C SER A 19 -10.44 -6.66 22.94
N HIS A 20 -10.07 -6.13 21.74
CA HIS A 20 -10.67 -6.52 20.46
C HIS A 20 -9.81 -7.47 19.62
N LEU A 21 -8.72 -8.01 20.18
CA LEU A 21 -7.92 -9.01 19.46
C LEU A 21 -8.77 -10.22 19.03
N GLY A 22 -8.70 -10.59 17.75
CA GLY A 22 -9.51 -11.65 17.16
C GLY A 22 -10.98 -11.28 16.92
N GLN A 23 -11.38 -10.01 17.04
CA GLN A 23 -12.76 -9.52 16.88
C GLN A 23 -12.83 -8.41 15.82
N ASP A 24 -14.01 -8.20 15.25
CA ASP A 24 -14.26 -7.22 14.16
C ASP A 24 -13.89 -5.78 14.55
N GLY A 25 -13.94 -5.42 15.83
CA GLY A 25 -13.59 -4.08 16.33
C GLY A 25 -12.09 -3.76 16.38
N PHE A 26 -11.21 -4.72 16.15
CA PHE A 26 -9.76 -4.56 16.32
C PHE A 26 -9.16 -3.45 15.47
N TRP A 27 -9.40 -3.49 14.17
CA TRP A 27 -8.84 -2.50 13.24
C TRP A 27 -9.30 -1.09 13.55
N ARG A 28 -10.58 -0.94 13.91
CA ARG A 28 -11.11 0.35 14.31
C ARG A 28 -10.41 0.88 15.55
N ALA A 29 -10.28 0.05 16.59
CA ALA A 29 -9.59 0.43 17.81
C ALA A 29 -8.12 0.79 17.57
N LEU A 30 -7.44 0.06 16.67
CA LEU A 30 -6.05 0.34 16.30
C LEU A 30 -5.93 1.68 15.57
N VAL A 31 -6.74 1.93 14.53
CA VAL A 31 -6.72 3.20 13.78
C VAL A 31 -7.07 4.39 14.69
N ASP A 32 -8.08 4.25 15.56
CA ASP A 32 -8.44 5.30 16.52
C ASP A 32 -7.29 5.59 17.51
N THR A 33 -6.51 4.56 17.88
CA THR A 33 -5.30 4.75 18.72
C THR A 33 -4.20 5.49 17.96
N LEU A 34 -3.96 5.13 16.70
CA LEU A 34 -2.96 5.80 15.86
C LEU A 34 -3.32 7.28 15.61
N ARG A 35 -4.62 7.59 15.45
CA ARG A 35 -5.12 8.97 15.30
C ARG A 35 -4.86 9.86 16.53
N LEU A 36 -4.70 9.29 17.71
CA LEU A 36 -4.28 10.06 18.89
C LEU A 36 -2.81 10.48 18.83
N LEU A 37 -1.99 9.75 18.06
CA LEU A 37 -0.55 9.97 17.98
C LEU A 37 -0.15 10.83 16.78
N VAL A 38 -0.85 10.64 15.65
CA VAL A 38 -0.59 11.36 14.40
C VAL A 38 -1.90 11.69 13.70
N PRO A 39 -2.03 12.88 13.08
CA PRO A 39 -3.18 13.20 12.24
C PRO A 39 -3.20 12.28 11.02
N LEU A 40 -4.36 11.68 10.73
CA LEU A 40 -4.60 10.80 9.59
C LEU A 40 -5.87 11.24 8.87
N ASP A 41 -5.83 11.32 7.55
CA ASP A 41 -7.02 11.62 6.73
C ASP A 41 -7.77 10.32 6.38
N ASN A 42 -7.03 9.27 6.03
CA ASN A 42 -7.59 7.96 5.73
C ASN A 42 -6.71 6.82 6.28
N ALA A 43 -7.27 5.63 6.35
CA ALA A 43 -6.55 4.40 6.65
C ALA A 43 -7.23 3.22 5.95
N LEU A 44 -6.45 2.30 5.41
CA LEU A 44 -6.92 1.12 4.71
C LEU A 44 -6.21 -0.12 5.23
N VAL A 45 -6.96 -1.20 5.45
CA VAL A 45 -6.39 -2.52 5.75
C VAL A 45 -6.63 -3.44 4.57
N ALA A 46 -5.55 -3.94 3.99
CA ALA A 46 -5.59 -4.81 2.81
C ALA A 46 -4.68 -6.02 2.96
N LEU A 47 -5.13 -7.16 2.45
CA LEU A 47 -4.34 -8.37 2.30
C LEU A 47 -3.88 -8.48 0.85
N MET A 48 -2.57 -8.47 0.63
CA MET A 48 -1.91 -8.49 -0.67
C MET A 48 -1.28 -9.85 -0.92
N GLN A 49 -1.62 -10.45 -2.07
CA GLN A 49 -1.09 -11.74 -2.51
C GLN A 49 -0.52 -11.60 -3.93
N PRO A 50 0.59 -12.28 -4.25
CA PRO A 50 1.11 -12.28 -5.62
C PRO A 50 0.08 -12.73 -6.64
N GLY A 51 -0.07 -11.96 -7.72
CA GLY A 51 -0.96 -12.30 -8.84
C GLY A 51 -2.45 -12.16 -8.56
N GLN A 52 -2.85 -11.57 -7.43
CA GLN A 52 -4.27 -11.36 -7.11
C GLN A 52 -4.55 -9.90 -6.72
N PRO A 53 -5.76 -9.39 -6.99
CA PRO A 53 -6.19 -8.11 -6.44
C PRO A 53 -6.15 -8.12 -4.91
N PRO A 54 -5.74 -7.01 -4.26
CA PRO A 54 -5.77 -6.90 -2.82
C PRO A 54 -7.17 -7.13 -2.28
N ARG A 55 -7.28 -7.92 -1.23
CA ARG A 55 -8.53 -8.06 -0.48
C ARG A 55 -8.60 -6.97 0.57
N LEU A 56 -9.49 -6.02 0.35
CA LEU A 56 -9.75 -4.95 1.29
C LEU A 56 -10.52 -5.52 2.50
N LEU A 57 -9.98 -5.32 3.69
CA LEU A 57 -10.60 -5.78 4.93
C LEU A 57 -11.41 -4.66 5.57
N ILE A 58 -10.85 -3.47 5.65
CA ILE A 58 -11.49 -2.28 6.24
C ILE A 58 -10.97 -1.03 5.54
N ASP A 59 -11.87 -0.09 5.34
CA ASP A 59 -11.59 1.26 4.88
C ASP A 59 -12.09 2.29 5.91
N PHE A 60 -11.25 3.29 6.20
CA PHE A 60 -11.52 4.36 7.13
C PHE A 60 -11.20 5.71 6.47
N ASP A 61 -12.17 6.33 5.85
CA ASP A 61 -12.04 7.71 5.40
C ASP A 61 -12.58 8.70 6.45
N SER A 62 -11.86 9.80 6.64
CA SER A 62 -12.30 10.91 7.47
C SER A 62 -13.37 11.77 6.79
N LYS A 63 -13.46 11.70 5.46
CA LYS A 63 -14.33 12.55 4.65
C LYS A 63 -15.73 11.98 4.42
N GLY A 64 -15.90 10.64 4.55
CA GLY A 64 -17.18 9.94 4.50
C GLY A 64 -17.96 10.21 3.21
N GLY A 65 -17.34 10.00 2.05
CA GLY A 65 -17.94 10.30 0.75
C GLY A 65 -18.61 9.08 0.10
N VAL A 66 -19.61 9.35 -0.74
CA VAL A 66 -20.32 8.32 -1.54
C VAL A 66 -19.44 7.79 -2.68
N ASP A 67 -18.32 8.46 -2.99
CA ASP A 67 -17.37 8.08 -4.06
C ASP A 67 -16.38 6.98 -3.65
N ASP A 68 -16.25 6.69 -2.35
CA ASP A 68 -15.25 5.73 -1.82
C ASP A 68 -15.37 4.34 -2.46
N GLN A 69 -16.60 3.87 -2.74
CA GLN A 69 -16.80 2.56 -3.38
C GLN A 69 -16.31 2.52 -4.84
N GLN A 70 -16.41 3.61 -5.59
CA GLN A 70 -15.90 3.69 -6.96
C GLN A 70 -14.38 3.78 -6.98
N GLU A 71 -13.79 4.52 -6.05
CA GLU A 71 -12.34 4.66 -5.92
C GLU A 71 -11.69 3.33 -5.54
N LEU A 72 -12.23 2.63 -4.55
CA LEU A 72 -11.78 1.28 -4.16
C LEU A 72 -12.01 0.24 -5.26
N ALA A 73 -13.10 0.34 -6.02
CA ALA A 73 -13.34 -0.51 -7.18
C ALA A 73 -12.29 -0.27 -8.29
N GLY A 74 -11.89 0.98 -8.53
CA GLY A 74 -10.79 1.32 -9.45
C GLY A 74 -9.45 0.74 -9.00
N TYR A 75 -9.16 0.81 -7.71
CA TYR A 75 -7.95 0.23 -7.14
C TYR A 75 -7.90 -1.28 -7.37
N THR A 76 -8.92 -2.01 -6.97
CA THR A 76 -8.99 -3.48 -7.12
C THR A 76 -9.14 -3.95 -8.57
N ALA A 77 -9.64 -3.08 -9.48
CA ALA A 77 -9.75 -3.38 -10.91
C ALA A 77 -8.40 -3.38 -11.66
N GLY A 78 -7.33 -2.80 -11.06
CA GLY A 78 -6.02 -2.84 -11.69
C GLY A 78 -5.01 -1.80 -11.20
N MET A 79 -5.42 -0.71 -10.56
CA MET A 79 -4.49 0.33 -10.10
C MET A 79 -3.51 -0.20 -9.05
N TYR A 80 -3.88 -1.22 -8.27
CA TYR A 80 -2.99 -1.89 -7.31
C TYR A 80 -1.71 -2.44 -7.95
N LEU A 81 -1.73 -2.80 -9.24
CA LEU A 81 -0.55 -3.27 -9.97
C LEU A 81 0.53 -2.19 -10.15
N LEU A 82 0.15 -0.92 -9.99
CA LEU A 82 1.04 0.24 -10.06
C LEU A 82 1.41 0.78 -8.67
N ASP A 83 0.78 0.27 -7.61
CA ASP A 83 1.00 0.69 -6.24
C ASP A 83 2.39 0.26 -5.74
N PRO A 84 3.27 1.18 -5.30
CA PRO A 84 4.59 0.86 -4.78
C PRO A 84 4.56 -0.10 -3.58
N PHE A 85 3.58 0.02 -2.69
CA PHE A 85 3.46 -0.86 -1.52
C PHE A 85 3.03 -2.26 -1.91
N TYR A 86 2.09 -2.39 -2.86
CA TYR A 86 1.75 -3.70 -3.41
C TYR A 86 2.96 -4.36 -4.08
N GLN A 87 3.72 -3.60 -4.88
CA GLN A 87 4.93 -4.11 -5.53
C GLN A 87 6.00 -4.54 -4.52
N ALA A 88 6.20 -3.77 -3.46
CA ALA A 88 7.10 -4.12 -2.38
C ALA A 88 6.62 -5.39 -1.63
N ALA A 89 5.33 -5.49 -1.34
CA ALA A 89 4.72 -6.64 -0.68
C ALA A 89 4.95 -7.93 -1.46
N VAL A 90 4.65 -7.95 -2.77
CA VAL A 90 4.82 -9.14 -3.60
C VAL A 90 6.29 -9.46 -3.92
N SER A 91 7.19 -8.49 -3.71
CA SER A 91 8.64 -8.65 -3.84
C SER A 91 9.32 -9.14 -2.56
N GLY A 92 8.58 -9.37 -1.47
CA GLY A 92 9.09 -9.94 -0.23
C GLY A 92 9.62 -8.91 0.76
N ILE A 93 8.91 -7.79 0.96
CA ILE A 93 9.23 -6.81 1.99
C ILE A 93 9.16 -7.42 3.39
N SER A 94 10.05 -6.99 4.28
CA SER A 94 10.04 -7.43 5.68
C SER A 94 8.94 -6.76 6.49
N ASP A 95 8.55 -7.38 7.60
CA ASP A 95 7.68 -6.76 8.60
C ASP A 95 8.25 -5.43 9.06
N GLY A 96 7.41 -4.41 9.15
CA GLY A 96 7.88 -3.09 9.56
C GLY A 96 6.89 -1.96 9.33
N LEU A 97 7.34 -0.77 9.70
CA LEU A 97 6.74 0.50 9.29
C LEU A 97 7.55 1.02 8.10
N HIS A 98 6.91 1.17 6.96
CA HIS A 98 7.51 1.60 5.71
C HIS A 98 6.89 2.91 5.24
N SER A 99 7.71 3.81 4.70
CA SER A 99 7.25 5.07 4.13
C SER A 99 7.12 4.96 2.61
N LEU A 100 6.23 5.76 2.03
CA LEU A 100 6.13 5.91 0.58
C LEU A 100 7.51 6.18 -0.04
N ALA A 101 8.29 7.07 0.56
CA ALA A 101 9.62 7.42 0.08
C ALA A 101 10.61 6.22 0.07
N SER A 102 10.37 5.17 0.88
CA SER A 102 11.23 3.98 0.92
C SER A 102 10.90 2.94 -0.16
N VAL A 103 9.70 2.96 -0.71
CA VAL A 103 9.21 1.97 -1.69
C VAL A 103 8.91 2.58 -3.06
N ALA A 104 8.63 3.87 -3.13
CA ALA A 104 8.24 4.54 -4.35
C ALA A 104 9.41 4.63 -5.36
N PRO A 105 9.13 4.50 -6.66
CA PRO A 105 10.08 4.77 -7.71
C PRO A 105 10.54 6.23 -7.74
N ASP A 106 11.68 6.47 -8.36
CA ASP A 106 12.36 7.78 -8.39
C ASP A 106 11.56 8.91 -9.12
N GLN A 107 10.59 8.57 -9.94
CA GLN A 107 9.67 9.51 -10.58
C GLN A 107 8.20 9.24 -10.21
N PHE A 108 7.95 8.77 -9.00
CA PHE A 108 6.61 8.40 -8.53
C PHE A 108 5.55 9.49 -8.76
N LEU A 109 5.87 10.76 -8.52
CA LEU A 109 4.95 11.88 -8.73
C LEU A 109 4.51 12.05 -10.21
N HIS A 110 5.21 11.44 -11.16
CA HIS A 110 4.87 11.42 -12.58
C HIS A 110 4.26 10.09 -13.03
N SER A 111 4.05 9.15 -12.11
CA SER A 111 3.42 7.86 -12.40
C SER A 111 1.94 8.01 -12.70
N GLU A 112 1.39 7.08 -13.47
CA GLU A 112 -0.06 6.99 -13.71
C GLU A 112 -0.81 6.76 -12.39
N TYR A 113 -0.26 5.94 -11.50
CA TYR A 113 -0.85 5.68 -10.20
C TYR A 113 -1.00 6.94 -9.35
N TYR A 114 0.05 7.78 -9.28
CA TYR A 114 -0.01 9.03 -8.54
C TYR A 114 -1.04 10.00 -9.12
N GLN A 115 -1.02 10.20 -10.44
CA GLN A 115 -1.84 11.20 -11.11
C GLN A 115 -3.33 10.83 -11.16
N SER A 116 -3.63 9.53 -11.37
CA SER A 116 -5.00 9.07 -11.61
C SER A 116 -5.68 8.54 -10.34
N TYR A 117 -4.92 8.20 -9.29
CA TYR A 117 -5.47 7.58 -8.09
C TYR A 117 -4.91 8.15 -6.78
N PHE A 118 -3.61 8.00 -6.53
CA PHE A 118 -3.00 8.23 -5.22
C PHE A 118 -3.30 9.63 -4.67
N ARG A 119 -3.08 10.66 -5.49
CA ARG A 119 -3.27 12.06 -5.10
C ARG A 119 -4.71 12.39 -4.68
N ALA A 120 -5.70 11.75 -5.31
CA ALA A 120 -7.11 11.99 -5.02
C ALA A 120 -7.57 11.21 -3.77
N VAL A 121 -7.16 9.96 -3.65
CA VAL A 121 -7.67 9.00 -2.65
C VAL A 121 -6.81 8.97 -1.39
N VAL A 122 -5.49 8.81 -1.53
CA VAL A 122 -4.57 8.70 -0.39
C VAL A 122 -4.11 10.08 0.09
N GLY A 123 -3.70 10.95 -0.84
CA GLY A 123 -3.26 12.31 -0.55
C GLY A 123 -1.84 12.62 -1.02
N GLU A 124 -1.00 13.15 -0.14
CA GLU A 124 0.38 13.54 -0.45
C GLU A 124 1.40 12.50 0.03
N ASP A 125 1.14 11.87 1.19
CA ASP A 125 2.09 10.95 1.84
C ASP A 125 1.38 9.77 2.47
N GLU A 126 2.11 8.66 2.58
CA GLU A 126 1.62 7.39 3.10
C GLU A 126 2.70 6.67 3.90
N LEU A 127 2.28 6.12 5.04
CA LEU A 127 3.06 5.18 5.84
C LEU A 127 2.26 3.88 5.98
N GLN A 128 2.93 2.73 5.84
CA GLN A 128 2.27 1.44 6.04
C GLN A 128 2.96 0.58 7.09
N PHE A 129 2.19 0.03 8.02
CA PHE A 129 2.60 -1.13 8.79
C PHE A 129 2.34 -2.39 7.97
N LEU A 130 3.40 -3.13 7.67
CA LEU A 130 3.33 -4.37 6.90
C LEU A 130 3.72 -5.55 7.76
N ILE A 131 2.95 -6.63 7.68
CA ILE A 131 3.30 -7.92 8.28
C ILE A 131 3.14 -9.05 7.27
N ASN A 132 4.07 -10.00 7.29
CA ASN A 132 3.96 -11.22 6.52
C ASN A 132 3.04 -12.21 7.25
N VAL A 133 2.00 -12.67 6.57
CA VAL A 133 1.08 -13.70 7.03
C VAL A 133 1.08 -14.83 5.99
N GLU A 134 0.56 -16.00 6.31
CA GLU A 134 0.64 -17.19 5.46
C GLU A 134 0.34 -16.91 3.97
N GLY A 135 1.39 -16.84 3.14
CA GLY A 135 1.31 -16.65 1.68
C GLY A 135 0.86 -15.25 1.22
N ALA A 136 0.79 -14.27 2.13
CA ALA A 136 0.34 -12.91 1.85
C ALA A 136 1.09 -11.87 2.69
N VAL A 137 0.93 -10.60 2.35
CA VAL A 137 1.32 -9.46 3.18
C VAL A 137 0.06 -8.70 3.59
N LEU A 138 -0.12 -8.50 4.89
CA LEU A 138 -1.18 -7.64 5.41
C LEU A 138 -0.62 -6.24 5.62
N GLY A 139 -1.26 -5.24 5.01
CA GLY A 139 -0.91 -3.83 5.15
C GLY A 139 -1.98 -3.06 5.91
N LEU A 140 -1.53 -2.21 6.85
CA LEU A 140 -2.31 -1.10 7.40
C LEU A 140 -1.71 0.19 6.85
N SER A 141 -2.38 0.75 5.85
CA SER A 141 -2.07 2.03 5.22
C SER A 141 -2.58 3.18 6.09
N LEU A 142 -1.78 4.22 6.19
CA LEU A 142 -2.07 5.48 6.85
C LEU A 142 -1.81 6.61 5.87
N GLY A 143 -2.87 7.17 5.28
CA GLY A 143 -2.78 8.21 4.26
C GLY A 143 -3.04 9.61 4.82
N ARG A 144 -2.42 10.61 4.17
CA ARG A 144 -2.55 12.01 4.56
C ARG A 144 -2.38 12.97 3.38
N SER A 145 -3.14 14.06 3.42
CA SER A 145 -3.08 15.17 2.45
C SER A 145 -1.87 16.13 2.62
N THR A 146 -0.99 15.83 3.59
CA THR A 146 0.28 16.55 3.82
C THR A 146 1.34 15.56 4.27
N ALA A 147 2.62 15.86 4.01
CA ALA A 147 3.71 14.97 4.41
C ALA A 147 3.77 14.71 5.92
N PHE A 148 4.11 13.47 6.31
CA PHE A 148 4.37 13.12 7.71
C PHE A 148 5.69 13.76 8.18
N GLY A 149 5.61 14.58 9.23
CA GLY A 149 6.78 15.20 9.84
C GLY A 149 7.67 14.17 10.57
N MET A 150 8.94 14.52 10.77
CA MET A 150 9.91 13.66 11.47
C MET A 150 9.45 13.25 12.88
N ALA A 151 8.78 14.15 13.61
CA ALA A 151 8.27 13.86 14.95
C ALA A 151 7.11 12.83 14.89
N GLU A 152 6.25 12.92 13.89
CA GLU A 152 5.11 12.00 13.68
C GLU A 152 5.62 10.62 13.27
N GLN A 153 6.55 10.55 12.33
CA GLN A 153 7.22 9.29 11.96
C GLN A 153 7.94 8.67 13.15
N GLY A 154 8.64 9.50 13.96
CA GLY A 154 9.30 9.05 15.19
C GLY A 154 8.34 8.46 16.22
N ARG A 155 7.13 9.02 16.39
CA ARG A 155 6.09 8.44 17.26
C ARG A 155 5.66 7.06 16.76
N LEU A 156 5.37 6.93 15.46
CA LEU A 156 4.97 5.66 14.86
C LEU A 156 6.09 4.61 14.94
N LEU A 157 7.35 5.02 14.79
CA LEU A 157 8.50 4.13 15.00
C LEU A 157 8.64 3.66 16.45
N CYS A 158 8.36 4.53 17.43
CA CYS A 158 8.37 4.14 18.86
C CYS A 158 7.34 3.07 19.21
N ILE A 159 6.21 3.05 18.52
CA ILE A 159 5.12 2.10 18.77
C ILE A 159 5.10 0.93 17.79
N ARG A 160 5.98 0.93 16.79
CA ARG A 160 6.01 -0.05 15.69
C ARG A 160 5.90 -1.48 16.18
N ASP A 161 6.73 -1.86 17.13
CA ASP A 161 6.87 -3.27 17.52
C ASP A 161 5.60 -3.81 18.17
N TRP A 162 4.91 -3.01 18.99
CA TRP A 162 3.63 -3.46 19.55
C TRP A 162 2.49 -3.43 18.53
N VAL A 163 2.50 -2.49 17.56
CA VAL A 163 1.52 -2.49 16.45
C VAL A 163 1.65 -3.77 15.64
N LEU A 164 2.87 -4.10 15.19
CA LEU A 164 3.12 -5.33 14.44
C LEU A 164 2.74 -6.57 15.22
N ALA A 165 3.11 -6.63 16.51
CA ALA A 165 2.73 -7.76 17.38
C ALA A 165 1.21 -7.90 17.55
N ALA A 166 0.50 -6.78 17.71
CA ALA A 166 -0.96 -6.77 17.80
C ALA A 166 -1.61 -7.23 16.49
N MET A 167 -1.12 -6.75 15.33
CA MET A 167 -1.59 -7.18 14.01
C MET A 167 -1.39 -8.68 13.81
N HIS A 168 -0.18 -9.20 14.07
CA HIS A 168 0.09 -10.64 14.00
C HIS A 168 -0.84 -11.43 14.91
N ARG A 169 -0.97 -11.01 16.17
CA ARG A 169 -1.82 -11.72 17.13
C ARG A 169 -3.29 -11.70 16.72
N HIS A 170 -3.76 -10.58 16.20
CA HIS A 170 -5.13 -10.49 15.68
C HIS A 170 -5.36 -11.50 14.55
N MET A 171 -4.47 -11.55 13.57
CA MET A 171 -4.59 -12.48 12.43
C MET A 171 -4.54 -13.95 12.87
N GLN A 172 -3.70 -14.29 13.86
CA GLN A 172 -3.63 -15.66 14.43
C GLN A 172 -4.90 -16.11 15.15
N LEU A 173 -5.68 -15.15 15.68
CA LEU A 173 -6.92 -15.45 16.42
C LEU A 173 -8.15 -15.50 15.49
N LEU A 174 -8.04 -15.00 14.26
CA LEU A 174 -9.10 -15.14 13.27
C LEU A 174 -9.16 -16.58 12.73
N PRO A 175 -10.35 -17.06 12.35
CA PRO A 175 -10.44 -18.34 11.65
C PRO A 175 -9.61 -18.29 10.36
N PRO A 176 -9.03 -19.43 9.92
CA PRO A 176 -8.30 -19.48 8.66
C PRO A 176 -9.13 -18.86 7.53
N GLN A 177 -8.57 -17.86 6.90
CA GLN A 177 -9.21 -17.21 5.76
C GLN A 177 -9.11 -18.19 4.59
N GLY A 178 -10.25 -18.71 4.13
CA GLY A 178 -10.28 -19.60 2.97
C GLY A 178 -9.63 -18.93 1.74
N PRO A 179 -9.21 -19.75 0.73
CA PRO A 179 -8.67 -19.18 -0.50
C PRO A 179 -9.68 -18.16 -1.05
N VAL A 180 -9.16 -17.02 -1.49
CA VAL A 180 -9.97 -16.02 -2.20
C VAL A 180 -10.57 -16.74 -3.39
N ALA A 181 -11.92 -16.81 -3.48
CA ALA A 181 -12.60 -17.40 -4.63
C ALA A 181 -12.06 -16.71 -5.89
N ASP A 182 -11.82 -17.50 -6.95
CA ASP A 182 -11.21 -17.16 -8.23
C ASP A 182 -11.46 -15.70 -8.66
N ALA A 183 -10.70 -14.77 -8.07
CA ALA A 183 -10.63 -13.41 -8.58
C ALA A 183 -9.90 -13.50 -9.92
N VAL A 184 -10.52 -12.99 -10.96
CA VAL A 184 -9.90 -12.87 -12.29
C VAL A 184 -8.55 -12.20 -12.08
N VAL A 185 -7.47 -12.94 -12.27
CA VAL A 185 -6.10 -12.46 -12.13
C VAL A 185 -5.95 -11.27 -13.08
N GLY A 186 -6.00 -10.06 -12.54
CA GLY A 186 -5.66 -8.86 -13.28
C GLY A 186 -4.14 -8.80 -13.42
N ASP A 187 -3.59 -9.49 -14.41
CA ASP A 187 -2.21 -9.23 -14.82
C ASP A 187 -2.20 -7.92 -15.61
N LEU A 188 -1.25 -7.04 -15.31
CA LEU A 188 -1.04 -5.81 -16.09
C LEU A 188 -0.80 -6.14 -17.59
N ALA A 189 -0.22 -7.30 -17.90
CA ALA A 189 -0.14 -7.83 -19.26
C ALA A 189 -1.54 -8.01 -19.85
N THR A 190 -2.50 -8.56 -19.10
CA THR A 190 -3.91 -8.71 -19.54
C THR A 190 -4.61 -7.36 -19.71
N LEU A 191 -4.25 -6.35 -18.92
CA LEU A 191 -4.74 -4.97 -19.13
C LEU A 191 -4.10 -4.33 -20.35
N LEU A 192 -2.81 -4.53 -20.57
CA LEU A 192 -2.07 -4.02 -21.73
C LEU A 192 -2.44 -4.76 -23.02
N ASP A 193 -2.79 -6.05 -22.95
CA ASP A 193 -3.32 -6.82 -24.08
C ASP A 193 -4.65 -6.24 -24.63
N ARG A 194 -5.38 -5.47 -23.82
CA ARG A 194 -6.57 -4.72 -24.26
C ARG A 194 -6.22 -3.47 -25.05
N PHE A 195 -4.96 -2.99 -24.97
CA PHE A 195 -4.49 -1.79 -25.64
C PHE A 195 -3.83 -2.01 -27.01
N ASP A 196 -3.81 -3.17 -27.56
CA ASP A 196 -3.36 -3.60 -28.87
C ASP A 196 -2.24 -4.67 -28.80
N ALA A 197 -2.59 -5.85 -29.31
CA ALA A 197 -1.88 -7.13 -29.17
C ALA A 197 -0.52 -7.22 -29.93
N ARG A 198 0.24 -6.14 -30.04
CA ARG A 198 1.50 -6.09 -30.78
C ARG A 198 2.74 -5.79 -29.96
N LEU A 199 2.59 -5.62 -28.63
CA LEU A 199 3.74 -5.33 -27.79
C LEU A 199 4.54 -6.60 -27.52
N THR A 200 5.86 -6.52 -27.68
CA THR A 200 6.78 -7.57 -27.23
C THR A 200 6.84 -7.61 -25.70
N ALA A 201 7.26 -8.74 -25.12
CA ALA A 201 7.44 -8.86 -23.68
C ALA A 201 8.30 -7.75 -23.07
N ARG A 202 9.34 -7.29 -23.78
CA ARG A 202 10.21 -6.19 -23.35
C ARG A 202 9.53 -4.82 -23.40
N GLU A 203 8.64 -4.61 -24.34
CA GLU A 203 7.83 -3.39 -24.43
C GLU A 203 6.77 -3.38 -23.31
N ILE A 204 6.16 -4.51 -22.99
CA ILE A 204 5.25 -4.66 -21.84
C ILE A 204 5.98 -4.33 -20.53
N ASP A 205 7.18 -4.90 -20.29
CA ASP A 205 7.98 -4.59 -19.10
C ASP A 205 8.32 -3.09 -19.04
N THR A 206 8.67 -2.49 -20.18
CA THR A 206 8.99 -1.06 -20.26
C THR A 206 7.76 -0.21 -19.98
N ALA A 207 6.61 -0.53 -20.57
CA ALA A 207 5.35 0.18 -20.34
C ALA A 207 4.95 0.13 -18.85
N ARG A 208 5.05 -1.03 -18.22
CA ARG A 208 4.78 -1.19 -16.78
C ARG A 208 5.64 -0.27 -15.94
N LEU A 209 6.95 -0.24 -16.17
CA LEU A 209 7.88 0.59 -15.40
C LEU A 209 7.65 2.10 -15.64
N ILE A 210 7.22 2.50 -16.86
CA ILE A 210 6.80 3.88 -17.13
C ILE A 210 5.57 4.24 -16.29
N LEU A 211 4.54 3.41 -16.31
CA LEU A 211 3.29 3.65 -15.58
C LEU A 211 3.51 3.69 -14.05
N GLN A 212 4.47 2.90 -13.56
CA GLN A 212 4.90 2.90 -12.17
C GLN A 212 5.73 4.14 -11.79
N GLY A 213 6.29 4.88 -12.75
CA GLY A 213 7.07 6.09 -12.50
C GLY A 213 8.57 5.85 -12.33
N PHE A 214 9.14 4.89 -13.04
CA PHE A 214 10.61 4.72 -13.08
C PHE A 214 11.25 5.60 -14.13
N SER A 215 12.40 6.24 -13.79
CA SER A 215 13.24 6.91 -14.79
C SER A 215 13.90 5.92 -15.73
N SER A 216 14.32 6.36 -16.92
CA SER A 216 15.05 5.50 -17.87
C SER A 216 16.32 4.87 -17.27
N LYS A 217 16.96 5.55 -16.30
CA LYS A 217 18.12 5.03 -15.58
C LYS A 217 17.72 3.91 -14.62
N ALA A 218 16.67 4.10 -13.85
CA ALA A 218 16.16 3.10 -12.91
C ALA A 218 15.60 1.87 -13.66
N MET A 219 14.87 2.09 -14.78
CA MET A 219 14.43 1.01 -15.66
C MET A 219 15.59 0.17 -16.21
N ALA A 220 16.65 0.83 -16.69
CA ALA A 220 17.83 0.15 -17.19
C ALA A 220 18.48 -0.79 -16.15
N GLN A 221 18.57 -0.31 -14.92
CA GLN A 221 19.09 -1.10 -13.80
C GLN A 221 18.17 -2.30 -13.49
N GLN A 222 16.87 -2.10 -13.44
CA GLN A 222 15.89 -3.14 -13.11
C GLN A 222 15.78 -4.21 -14.20
N MET A 223 15.88 -3.79 -15.49
CA MET A 223 15.80 -4.69 -16.64
C MET A 223 17.15 -5.35 -16.99
N GLY A 224 18.26 -4.93 -16.37
CA GLY A 224 19.60 -5.41 -16.68
C GLY A 224 20.08 -5.03 -18.09
N ILE A 225 19.70 -3.86 -18.61
CA ILE A 225 20.04 -3.36 -19.95
C ILE A 225 20.62 -1.93 -19.87
N SER A 226 21.09 -1.40 -21.03
CA SER A 226 21.59 -0.02 -21.04
C SER A 226 20.46 1.03 -21.05
N PRO A 227 20.69 2.26 -20.53
CA PRO A 227 19.72 3.35 -20.63
C PRO A 227 19.37 3.70 -22.10
N GLU A 228 20.30 3.52 -23.03
CA GLU A 228 20.08 3.71 -24.46
C GLU A 228 19.09 2.69 -25.01
N THR A 229 19.21 1.44 -24.57
CA THR A 229 18.27 0.35 -24.94
C THR A 229 16.86 0.66 -24.40
N VAL A 230 16.75 1.17 -23.17
CA VAL A 230 15.47 1.63 -22.60
C VAL A 230 14.86 2.73 -23.46
N LYS A 231 15.65 3.71 -23.92
CA LYS A 231 15.16 4.78 -24.81
C LYS A 231 14.61 4.23 -26.13
N VAL A 232 15.22 3.17 -26.66
CA VAL A 232 14.71 2.50 -27.88
C VAL A 232 13.35 1.86 -27.60
N HIS A 233 13.20 1.09 -26.52
CA HIS A 233 11.92 0.48 -26.14
C HIS A 233 10.85 1.55 -25.90
N ARG A 234 11.17 2.64 -25.18
CA ARG A 234 10.24 3.76 -24.99
C ARG A 234 9.78 4.36 -26.30
N ARG A 235 10.70 4.60 -27.25
CA ARG A 235 10.34 5.15 -28.57
C ARG A 235 9.41 4.24 -29.35
N ASN A 236 9.51 2.92 -29.18
CA ASN A 236 8.64 1.96 -29.86
C ASN A 236 7.22 1.92 -29.26
N LEU A 237 7.03 2.44 -28.05
CA LEU A 237 5.74 2.52 -27.37
C LEU A 237 4.92 3.76 -27.75
N TYR A 238 5.56 4.77 -28.35
CA TYR A 238 4.93 6.04 -28.80
C TYR A 238 4.77 6.08 -30.31
#